data_5131f4aa16b3e5b444c27e1e78f545b2
#
_entry.id   5131f4aa16b3e5b444c27e1e78f545b2
#
_cell.length_a   1.000
_cell.length_b   1.000
_cell.length_c   1.000
_cell.angle_alpha   90.00
_cell.angle_beta   90.00
_cell.angle_gamma   90.00
#
_symmetry.space_group_name_H-M   'P 1'
#
loop_
_entity.id
_entity.type
_entity.pdbx_description
1 polymer ?
#
loop_
_entity_poly.entity_id
_entity_poly.type
_entity_poly.pdbx_seq_one_letter_code
_entity_poly.pdbx_strand_id
1 'polypeptide(L)'
;MTDFDKIIWRDALTFVDFFATWCGPCRMMMPAIDKFRERMNGRVDVYKADIDDPSMREIVRRYNIMSVPTLMFFCQIGRASCRERV
;
A
#
# COMPACT_ATOMS: atom_id res chain seq x y z
N MET A 1 9.42 2.19 -15.15
CA MET A 1 8.84 1.82 -13.84
C MET A 1 8.73 3.05 -12.95
N THR A 2 7.64 3.14 -12.21
CA THR A 2 7.47 4.20 -11.24
C THR A 2 8.21 3.84 -9.95
N ASP A 3 8.37 4.81 -9.05
CA ASP A 3 8.98 4.53 -7.75
C ASP A 3 8.13 3.54 -6.96
N PHE A 4 6.81 3.60 -7.14
CA PHE A 4 5.92 2.64 -6.50
C PHE A 4 6.21 1.21 -6.97
N ASP A 5 6.41 1.04 -8.28
CA ASP A 5 6.73 -0.29 -8.82
C ASP A 5 8.01 -0.84 -8.19
N LYS A 6 9.01 0.01 -8.00
CA LYS A 6 10.25 -0.42 -7.35
C LYS A 6 10.02 -0.88 -5.92
N ILE A 7 9.08 -0.25 -5.23
CA ILE A 7 8.75 -0.60 -3.85
C ILE A 7 8.10 -1.97 -3.78
N ILE A 8 7.16 -2.26 -4.67
CA ILE A 8 6.44 -3.53 -4.64
C ILE A 8 7.18 -4.67 -5.33
N TRP A 9 8.16 -4.36 -6.19
CA TRP A 9 8.96 -5.37 -6.89
C TRP A 9 10.17 -5.75 -6.05
N ARG A 10 9.90 -6.41 -4.93
CA ARG A 10 10.92 -6.80 -3.96
C ARG A 10 10.69 -8.25 -3.54
N ASP A 11 11.72 -8.85 -2.97
CA ASP A 11 11.63 -10.22 -2.45
C ASP A 11 10.82 -10.34 -1.18
N ALA A 12 10.40 -9.20 -0.62
CA ALA A 12 9.62 -9.16 0.61
C ALA A 12 8.17 -8.84 0.30
N LEU A 13 7.28 -9.28 1.18
CA LEU A 13 5.88 -8.91 1.11
C LEU A 13 5.74 -7.43 1.46
N THR A 14 5.00 -6.69 0.64
CA THR A 14 4.74 -5.28 0.88
C THR A 14 3.26 -5.06 1.15
N PHE A 15 2.97 -4.38 2.24
CA PHE A 15 1.62 -3.98 2.60
C PHE A 15 1.47 -2.50 2.29
N VAL A 16 0.50 -2.15 1.46
CA VAL A 16 0.29 -0.75 1.05
C VAL A 16 -1.04 -0.25 1.57
N ASP A 17 -0.99 0.87 2.28
CA ASP A 17 -2.14 1.59 2.78
C ASP A 17 -2.39 2.80 1.87
N PHE A 18 -3.41 2.70 1.01
CA PHE A 18 -3.82 3.82 0.18
C PHE A 18 -4.73 4.71 1.00
N PHE A 19 -4.31 5.93 1.23
CA PHE A 19 -5.01 6.85 2.11
C PHE A 19 -5.14 8.24 1.48
N ALA A 20 -5.89 9.11 2.15
CA ALA A 20 -5.96 10.52 1.81
C ALA A 20 -5.89 11.33 3.08
N THR A 21 -5.31 12.52 3.00
CA THR A 21 -5.16 13.38 4.18
C THR A 21 -6.50 13.86 4.73
N TRP A 22 -7.51 13.94 3.87
CA TRP A 22 -8.86 14.39 4.26
C TRP A 22 -9.74 13.24 4.77
N CYS A 23 -9.22 12.03 4.77
CA CYS A 23 -9.99 10.83 5.11
C CYS A 23 -9.94 10.57 6.62
N GLY A 24 -11.08 10.74 7.30
CA GLY A 24 -11.18 10.48 8.73
C GLY A 24 -10.87 9.03 9.11
N PRO A 25 -11.52 8.04 8.47
CA PRO A 25 -11.24 6.63 8.75
C PRO A 25 -9.78 6.25 8.54
N CYS A 26 -9.12 6.86 7.54
CA CYS A 26 -7.69 6.60 7.31
C CYS A 26 -6.86 7.03 8.51
N ARG A 27 -7.18 8.18 9.09
CA ARG A 27 -6.47 8.67 10.27
C ARG A 27 -6.67 7.76 11.46
N MET A 28 -7.88 7.25 11.61
CA MET A 28 -8.20 6.36 12.73
C MET A 28 -7.46 5.03 12.61
N MET A 29 -7.10 4.62 11.42
CA MET A 29 -6.37 3.39 11.19
C MET A 29 -4.87 3.53 11.40
N MET A 30 -4.35 4.74 11.42
CA MET A 30 -2.90 4.95 11.52
C MET A 30 -2.25 4.24 12.70
N PRO A 31 -2.79 4.31 13.92
CA PRO A 31 -2.18 3.59 15.05
C PRO A 31 -2.13 2.09 14.82
N ALA A 32 -3.19 1.51 14.23
CA ALA A 32 -3.23 0.08 13.95
C ALA A 32 -2.19 -0.30 12.89
N ILE A 33 -2.04 0.53 11.86
CA ILE A 33 -1.06 0.31 10.81
C ILE A 33 0.35 0.37 11.40
N ASP A 34 0.60 1.33 12.29
CA ASP A 34 1.91 1.48 12.90
C ASP A 34 2.25 0.27 13.78
N LYS A 35 1.27 -0.27 14.52
CA LYS A 35 1.47 -1.48 15.30
C LYS A 35 1.74 -2.68 14.41
N PHE A 36 1.04 -2.76 13.30
CA PHE A 36 1.26 -3.83 12.33
C PHE A 36 2.68 -3.78 11.79
N ARG A 37 3.15 -2.57 11.48
CA ARG A 37 4.52 -2.37 11.01
C ARG A 37 5.53 -2.87 12.02
N GLU A 38 5.34 -2.54 13.27
CA GLU A 38 6.24 -2.96 14.34
C GLU A 38 6.27 -4.48 14.48
N ARG A 39 5.10 -5.11 14.46
CA ARG A 39 4.99 -6.57 14.58
C ARG A 39 5.65 -7.29 13.43
N MET A 40 5.54 -6.72 12.24
CA MET A 40 6.02 -7.36 11.01
C MET A 40 7.39 -6.86 10.59
N ASN A 41 8.08 -6.17 11.48
CA ASN A 41 9.41 -5.64 11.17
C ASN A 41 10.32 -6.77 10.68
N GLY A 42 10.87 -6.58 9.47
CA GLY A 42 11.72 -7.57 8.84
C GLY A 42 11.00 -8.64 8.03
N ARG A 43 9.67 -8.72 8.14
CA ARG A 43 8.86 -9.70 7.40
C ARG A 43 8.00 -9.05 6.35
N VAL A 44 7.44 -7.91 6.66
CA VAL A 44 6.55 -7.17 5.78
C VAL A 44 6.96 -5.72 5.78
N ASP A 45 7.11 -5.15 4.61
CA ASP A 45 7.35 -3.72 4.48
C ASP A 45 6.00 -3.02 4.41
N VAL A 46 5.82 -1.98 5.19
CA VAL A 46 4.58 -1.19 5.20
C VAL A 46 4.83 0.14 4.51
N TYR A 47 4.05 0.41 3.48
CA TYR A 47 4.15 1.64 2.71
C TYR A 47 2.81 2.36 2.71
N LYS A 48 2.83 3.66 2.97
CA LYS A 48 1.63 4.49 2.95
C LYS A 48 1.61 5.31 1.68
N ALA A 49 0.56 5.16 0.88
CA ALA A 49 0.44 5.83 -0.40
C ALA A 49 -0.71 6.84 -0.37
N ASP A 50 -0.38 8.11 -0.55
CA ASP A 50 -1.37 9.18 -0.60
C ASP A 50 -1.96 9.23 -2.01
N ILE A 51 -3.25 8.97 -2.13
CA ILE A 51 -3.92 8.92 -3.44
C ILE A 51 -3.97 10.29 -4.12
N ASP A 52 -3.80 11.37 -3.38
CA ASP A 52 -3.79 12.72 -3.94
C ASP A 52 -2.42 13.15 -4.45
N ASP A 53 -1.40 12.38 -4.16
CA ASP A 53 -0.07 12.64 -4.67
C ASP A 53 -0.06 12.40 -6.17
N PRO A 54 0.35 13.40 -6.97
CA PRO A 54 0.41 13.24 -8.42
C PRO A 54 1.18 12.01 -8.89
N SER A 55 2.21 11.61 -8.14
CA SER A 55 3.01 10.43 -8.48
C SER A 55 2.22 9.13 -8.33
N MET A 56 1.10 9.16 -7.60
CA MET A 56 0.27 7.99 -7.37
C MET A 56 -0.91 7.89 -8.35
N ARG A 57 -1.08 8.87 -9.21
CA ARG A 57 -2.23 8.93 -10.11
C ARG A 57 -2.34 7.70 -10.99
N GLU A 58 -1.23 7.27 -11.57
CA GLU A 58 -1.20 6.09 -12.42
C GLU A 58 -1.51 4.82 -11.62
N ILE A 59 -0.96 4.73 -10.42
CA ILE A 59 -1.15 3.57 -9.56
C ILE A 59 -2.60 3.45 -9.13
N VAL A 60 -3.21 4.57 -8.75
CA VAL A 60 -4.63 4.59 -8.38
C VAL A 60 -5.49 4.06 -9.51
N ARG A 61 -5.16 4.46 -10.74
CA ARG A 61 -5.89 4.00 -11.92
C ARG A 61 -5.63 2.53 -12.21
N ARG A 62 -4.37 2.11 -12.12
CA ARG A 62 -3.98 0.74 -12.42
C ARG A 62 -4.66 -0.28 -11.52
N TYR A 63 -4.74 0.02 -10.25
CA TYR A 63 -5.32 -0.90 -9.27
C TYR A 63 -6.76 -0.57 -8.92
N ASN A 64 -7.34 0.39 -9.65
CA ASN A 64 -8.74 0.75 -9.49
C ASN A 64 -9.07 1.12 -8.04
N ILE A 65 -8.29 2.02 -7.47
CA ILE A 65 -8.49 2.48 -6.10
C ILE A 65 -9.62 3.52 -6.11
N MET A 66 -10.81 3.11 -5.72
CA MET A 66 -12.00 3.96 -5.81
C MET A 66 -12.41 4.59 -4.48
N SER A 67 -11.85 4.10 -3.40
CA SER A 67 -12.19 4.61 -2.07
C SER A 67 -10.99 4.48 -1.15
N VAL A 68 -11.02 5.19 -0.04
CA VAL A 68 -9.99 5.11 0.99
C VAL A 68 -10.66 4.88 2.33
N PRO A 69 -10.01 4.15 3.23
CA PRO A 69 -8.74 3.47 3.04
C PRO A 69 -8.86 2.21 2.17
N THR A 70 -7.83 1.92 1.39
CA THR A 70 -7.73 0.65 0.66
C THR A 70 -6.41 0.02 1.03
N LEU A 71 -6.46 -1.22 1.48
CA LEU A 71 -5.28 -1.94 1.94
C LEU A 71 -4.99 -3.08 0.97
N MET A 72 -3.75 -3.18 0.52
CA MET A 72 -3.35 -4.22 -0.42
C MET A 72 -2.02 -4.83 -0.04
N PHE A 73 -1.88 -6.12 -0.32
CA PHE A 73 -0.61 -6.80 -0.20
C PHE A 73 -0.02 -7.03 -1.58
N PHE A 74 1.27 -6.82 -1.68
CA PHE A 74 2.03 -7.14 -2.89
C PHE A 74 3.19 -8.03 -2.47
N CYS A 75 3.48 -9.02 -3.28
CA CYS A 75 4.62 -9.85 -2.99
C CYS A 75 5.48 -10.05 -4.23
N GLN A 76 6.39 -10.96 -4.12
CA GLN A 76 7.48 -11.13 -5.03
C GLN A 76 7.11 -11.11 -6.51
N ILE A 77 7.98 -10.54 -7.26
CA ILE A 77 7.99 -10.42 -8.70
C ILE A 77 7.56 -11.67 -9.44
N GLY A 78 6.77 -11.44 -10.52
CA GLY A 78 6.39 -12.51 -11.42
C GLY A 78 5.19 -13.32 -10.97
N ARG A 79 4.67 -13.03 -9.81
CA ARG A 79 3.48 -13.72 -9.29
C ARG A 79 2.29 -12.80 -9.26
N ALA A 80 1.56 -12.78 -10.35
CA ALA A 80 0.36 -11.96 -10.44
C ALA A 80 -0.64 -12.29 -9.33
N SER A 81 -0.63 -13.53 -8.86
CA SER A 81 -1.52 -13.98 -7.79
C SER A 81 -1.15 -13.43 -6.42
N CYS A 82 -0.01 -12.77 -6.32
CA CYS A 82 0.45 -12.21 -5.06
C CYS A 82 -0.12 -10.85 -4.72
N ARG A 83 -1.02 -10.35 -5.55
CA ARG A 83 -1.74 -9.13 -5.22
C ARG A 83 -3.02 -9.48 -4.54
N GLU A 84 -3.26 -8.91 -3.37
CA GLU A 84 -4.49 -9.20 -2.66
C GLU A 84 -4.97 -7.93 -1.97
N ARG A 85 -6.27 -7.65 -2.15
CA ARG A 85 -6.93 -6.53 -1.50
C ARG A 85 -7.56 -7.02 -0.21
N VAL A 86 -7.30 -6.29 0.83
CA VAL A 86 -7.84 -6.60 2.16
C VAL A 86 -9.16 -5.91 2.38
#